data_f382190bb14850e0502759e811bbe553
#
_entry.id   f382190bb14850e0502759e811bbe553
#
_cell.length_a   1.000
_cell.length_b   1.000
_cell.length_c   1.000
_cell.angle_alpha   90.00
_cell.angle_beta   90.00
_cell.angle_gamma   90.00
#
_symmetry.space_group_name_H-M   'P 1'
#
loop_
_entity.id
_entity.type
_entity.pdbx_description
1 polymer ?
#
loop_
_entity_poly.entity_id
_entity_poly.type
_entity_poly.pdbx_seq_one_letter_code
_entity_poly.pdbx_strand_id
1 'polypeptide(L)'
;MKRLILLFLTFIGCSKIDSEGFKTYKIKKNRHRSGYRYKADKRNHIEFQVIFDESAIYTSKSAHNQADVNKLYGVSDCGRNHMEYSIRFGWRYYEDKLQILWFKHEGGFFTFDIIKEVQINEIINCSLEITEDHYILGVDGCNSIVDRLCMDTFKRYYLYPYFGGDETAPHDITIRIKE
;
A
#
# COMPACT_ATOMS: atom_id res chain seq x y z
N MET A 1 3.45 -33.04 44.81
CA MET A 1 3.72 -32.68 43.40
C MET A 1 2.91 -31.44 43.02
N LYS A 2 3.58 -30.26 42.98
CA LYS A 2 2.92 -29.00 42.60
C LYS A 2 2.96 -28.85 41.06
N ARG A 3 1.81 -28.84 40.42
CA ARG A 3 1.70 -28.55 38.97
C ARG A 3 1.86 -27.05 38.73
N LEU A 4 2.92 -26.70 38.06
CA LEU A 4 3.16 -25.33 37.56
C LEU A 4 2.31 -25.12 36.29
N ILE A 5 1.27 -24.29 36.38
CA ILE A 5 0.47 -23.88 35.24
C ILE A 5 1.20 -22.70 34.60
N LEU A 6 1.80 -22.97 33.42
CA LEU A 6 2.44 -21.94 32.60
C LEU A 6 1.36 -21.21 31.81
N LEU A 7 1.03 -19.99 32.21
CA LEU A 7 0.06 -19.13 31.51
C LEU A 7 0.76 -18.53 30.29
N PHE A 8 0.49 -19.04 29.09
CA PHE A 8 0.92 -18.41 27.84
C PHE A 8 0.05 -17.17 27.58
N LEU A 9 0.58 -16.00 27.87
CA LEU A 9 0.04 -14.72 27.42
C LEU A 9 0.32 -14.57 25.92
N THR A 10 -0.65 -14.93 25.08
CA THR A 10 -0.61 -14.60 23.66
C THR A 10 -0.86 -13.09 23.51
N PHE A 11 0.18 -12.31 23.25
CA PHE A 11 0.03 -10.94 22.79
C PHE A 11 -0.60 -10.95 21.39
N ILE A 12 -1.92 -10.86 21.34
CA ILE A 12 -2.64 -10.51 20.10
C ILE A 12 -2.30 -9.03 19.86
N GLY A 13 -1.42 -8.79 18.91
CA GLY A 13 -1.10 -7.44 18.45
C GLY A 13 -2.33 -6.81 17.81
N CYS A 14 -3.18 -6.20 18.64
CA CYS A 14 -4.30 -5.39 18.18
C CYS A 14 -3.72 -4.14 17.52
N SER A 15 -3.89 -3.98 16.20
CA SER A 15 -3.57 -2.74 15.51
C SER A 15 -4.47 -1.65 16.09
N LYS A 16 -3.90 -0.74 16.85
CA LYS A 16 -4.66 0.36 17.46
C LYS A 16 -5.14 1.30 16.37
N ILE A 17 -6.44 1.52 16.32
CA ILE A 17 -7.08 2.64 15.61
C ILE A 17 -6.96 3.83 16.56
N ASP A 18 -6.51 4.99 16.06
CA ASP A 18 -6.41 6.20 16.86
C ASP A 18 -7.76 6.92 17.01
N SER A 19 -7.78 8.04 17.75
CA SER A 19 -9.00 8.82 18.00
C SER A 19 -9.61 9.44 16.74
N GLU A 20 -8.84 9.58 15.67
CA GLU A 20 -9.28 10.10 14.37
C GLU A 20 -9.76 9.00 13.41
N GLY A 21 -9.66 7.74 13.84
CA GLY A 21 -10.07 6.57 13.07
C GLY A 21 -8.99 6.01 12.13
N PHE A 22 -7.75 6.49 12.22
CA PHE A 22 -6.65 5.97 11.42
C PHE A 22 -6.02 4.73 12.03
N LYS A 23 -5.74 3.76 11.20
CA LYS A 23 -4.98 2.56 11.51
C LYS A 23 -3.53 2.75 11.11
N THR A 24 -2.61 2.48 12.03
CA THR A 24 -1.17 2.61 11.79
C THR A 24 -0.61 1.35 11.15
N TYR A 25 0.07 1.52 10.02
CA TYR A 25 0.87 0.51 9.33
C TYR A 25 2.35 0.86 9.50
N LYS A 26 3.09 -0.03 10.14
CA LYS A 26 4.52 0.18 10.41
C LYS A 26 5.38 -0.82 9.64
N ILE A 27 6.21 -0.30 8.74
CA ILE A 27 7.24 -1.08 8.05
C ILE A 27 8.53 -0.88 8.83
N LYS A 28 9.02 -1.95 9.44
CA LYS A 28 10.24 -1.91 10.26
C LYS A 28 11.49 -1.78 9.40
N LYS A 29 12.51 -1.13 9.94
CA LYS A 29 13.86 -1.11 9.36
C LYS A 29 14.28 -2.51 8.91
N ASN A 30 14.90 -2.61 7.74
CA ASN A 30 15.32 -3.85 7.12
C ASN A 30 14.17 -4.84 6.82
N ARG A 31 12.95 -4.36 6.65
CA ARG A 31 11.79 -5.14 6.23
C ARG A 31 11.10 -4.48 5.04
N HIS A 32 10.34 -5.28 4.30
CA HIS A 32 9.48 -4.80 3.21
C HIS A 32 8.04 -4.62 3.69
N ARG A 33 7.56 -5.47 4.59
CA ARG A 33 6.13 -5.62 4.90
C ARG A 33 5.73 -4.91 6.18
N SER A 34 4.52 -4.36 6.18
CA SER A 34 3.87 -3.82 7.39
C SER A 34 3.27 -4.89 8.33
N GLY A 35 3.41 -6.17 8.00
CA GLY A 35 2.97 -7.28 8.86
C GLY A 35 1.52 -7.75 8.67
N TYR A 36 0.76 -7.19 7.74
CA TYR A 36 -0.63 -7.58 7.47
C TYR A 36 -0.74 -8.78 6.52
N ARG A 37 -1.80 -9.58 6.71
CA ARG A 37 -2.15 -10.71 5.84
C ARG A 37 -3.17 -10.27 4.79
N TYR A 38 -3.11 -10.86 3.63
CA TYR A 38 -4.09 -10.64 2.58
C TYR A 38 -5.50 -10.99 3.04
N LYS A 39 -6.47 -10.16 2.68
CA LYS A 39 -7.89 -10.33 2.99
C LYS A 39 -8.67 -10.26 1.69
N ALA A 40 -9.58 -11.20 1.47
CA ALA A 40 -10.46 -11.19 0.30
C ALA A 40 -11.23 -9.87 0.21
N ASP A 41 -11.34 -9.32 -0.98
CA ASP A 41 -12.11 -8.13 -1.30
C ASP A 41 -12.97 -8.35 -2.55
N LYS A 42 -14.17 -7.79 -2.53
CA LYS A 42 -15.11 -7.84 -3.65
C LYS A 42 -15.59 -6.46 -4.08
N ARG A 43 -15.11 -5.41 -3.43
CA ARG A 43 -15.53 -4.03 -3.71
C ARG A 43 -14.98 -3.59 -5.06
N ASN A 44 -15.81 -2.90 -5.83
CA ASN A 44 -15.39 -2.23 -7.06
C ASN A 44 -15.05 -0.76 -6.82
N HIS A 45 -15.39 -0.25 -5.64
CA HIS A 45 -15.08 1.11 -5.22
C HIS A 45 -14.48 1.09 -3.83
N ILE A 46 -13.31 1.69 -3.68
CA ILE A 46 -12.53 1.75 -2.45
C ILE A 46 -12.12 3.19 -2.24
N GLU A 47 -12.49 3.74 -1.10
CA GLU A 47 -12.05 5.07 -0.66
C GLU A 47 -11.26 4.93 0.63
N PHE A 48 -10.20 5.72 0.76
CA PHE A 48 -9.43 5.79 1.99
C PHE A 48 -8.69 7.12 2.09
N GLN A 49 -8.35 7.48 3.31
CA GLN A 49 -7.46 8.57 3.63
C GLN A 49 -6.11 8.02 4.06
N VAL A 50 -5.04 8.68 3.67
CA VAL A 50 -3.68 8.31 4.10
C VAL A 50 -2.92 9.53 4.60
N ILE A 51 -2.08 9.32 5.62
CA ILE A 51 -1.14 10.31 6.14
C ILE A 51 0.24 9.66 6.18
N PHE A 52 1.21 10.34 5.61
CA PHE A 52 2.63 10.04 5.73
C PHE A 52 3.27 11.03 6.69
N ASP A 53 3.98 10.53 7.69
CA ASP A 53 4.80 11.37 8.56
C ASP A 53 6.24 11.52 8.00
N GLU A 54 7.11 12.22 8.72
CA GLU A 54 8.51 12.45 8.32
C GLU A 54 9.29 11.15 8.06
N SER A 55 8.81 10.01 8.56
CA SER A 55 9.45 8.72 8.27
C SER A 55 9.31 8.28 6.81
N ALA A 56 8.45 8.92 6.02
CA ALA A 56 8.36 8.71 4.58
C ALA A 56 9.50 9.41 3.80
N ILE A 57 10.27 10.29 4.44
CA ILE A 57 11.48 10.87 3.88
C ILE A 57 12.60 9.85 4.06
N TYR A 58 13.11 9.31 2.97
CA TYR A 58 14.16 8.29 3.00
C TYR A 58 15.18 8.48 1.89
N THR A 59 16.36 7.93 2.12
CA THR A 59 17.39 7.76 1.08
C THR A 59 17.69 6.27 0.95
N SER A 60 17.60 5.77 -0.28
CA SER A 60 17.95 4.40 -0.63
C SER A 60 19.46 4.17 -0.49
N LYS A 61 19.87 2.94 -0.22
CA LYS A 61 21.30 2.57 -0.15
C LYS A 61 21.97 2.70 -1.50
N SER A 62 21.25 2.32 -2.56
CA SER A 62 21.67 2.52 -3.95
C SER A 62 20.90 3.69 -4.56
N ALA A 63 21.59 4.62 -5.20
CA ALA A 63 20.96 5.74 -5.89
C ALA A 63 19.99 5.28 -7.00
N HIS A 64 20.25 4.13 -7.63
CA HIS A 64 19.38 3.55 -8.64
C HIS A 64 17.99 3.17 -8.08
N ASN A 65 17.93 2.77 -6.80
CA ASN A 65 16.69 2.35 -6.15
C ASN A 65 15.90 3.52 -5.54
N GLN A 66 16.41 4.74 -5.59
CA GLN A 66 15.69 5.90 -5.06
C GLN A 66 14.39 6.19 -5.84
N ALA A 67 14.38 5.86 -7.12
CA ALA A 67 13.21 6.01 -7.99
C ALA A 67 12.22 4.84 -7.88
N ASP A 68 12.54 3.78 -7.13
CA ASP A 68 11.66 2.63 -6.96
C ASP A 68 10.33 3.02 -6.30
N VAL A 69 9.27 2.40 -6.77
CA VAL A 69 7.93 2.63 -6.23
C VAL A 69 7.67 1.71 -5.06
N ASN A 70 7.50 2.28 -3.86
CA ASN A 70 6.92 1.60 -2.72
C ASN A 70 5.41 1.40 -2.97
N LYS A 71 4.83 0.37 -2.37
CA LYS A 71 3.42 0.05 -2.56
C LYS A 71 2.64 0.53 -1.35
N LEU A 72 1.49 1.16 -1.59
CA LEU A 72 0.61 1.66 -0.55
C LEU A 72 -0.56 0.69 -0.34
N TYR A 73 -1.61 0.86 -1.09
CA TYR A 73 -2.88 0.17 -0.92
C TYR A 73 -3.49 -0.17 -2.27
N GLY A 74 -4.21 -1.28 -2.37
CA GLY A 74 -4.85 -1.69 -3.60
C GLY A 74 -5.28 -3.14 -3.57
N VAL A 75 -5.47 -3.74 -4.73
CA VAL A 75 -6.00 -5.10 -4.86
C VAL A 75 -5.21 -5.94 -5.88
N SER A 76 -5.15 -7.25 -5.63
CA SER A 76 -4.92 -8.20 -6.72
C SER A 76 -6.16 -8.25 -7.63
N ASP A 77 -6.02 -8.70 -8.85
CA ASP A 77 -7.16 -8.83 -9.75
C ASP A 77 -7.09 -10.10 -10.58
N CYS A 78 -8.10 -10.32 -11.44
CA CYS A 78 -8.20 -11.45 -12.38
C CYS A 78 -8.17 -12.83 -11.73
N GLY A 79 -8.45 -12.95 -10.42
CA GLY A 79 -8.30 -14.19 -9.67
C GLY A 79 -6.86 -14.72 -9.60
N ARG A 80 -5.87 -13.88 -9.92
CA ARG A 80 -4.45 -14.23 -10.01
C ARG A 80 -3.63 -13.68 -8.85
N ASN A 81 -2.35 -14.09 -8.81
CA ASN A 81 -1.38 -13.53 -7.88
C ASN A 81 -1.14 -12.05 -8.20
N HIS A 82 -0.93 -11.22 -7.18
CA HIS A 82 -0.72 -9.78 -7.33
C HIS A 82 0.56 -9.40 -8.10
N MET A 83 1.49 -10.32 -8.28
CA MET A 83 2.66 -10.13 -9.16
C MET A 83 2.32 -10.41 -10.63
N GLU A 84 1.17 -11.05 -10.90
CA GLU A 84 0.67 -11.26 -12.25
C GLU A 84 -0.35 -10.18 -12.63
N TYR A 85 -1.34 -9.95 -11.75
CA TYR A 85 -2.38 -8.94 -11.96
C TYR A 85 -2.72 -8.22 -10.66
N SER A 86 -2.51 -6.92 -10.65
CA SER A 86 -2.90 -6.04 -9.53
C SER A 86 -2.91 -4.59 -9.94
N ILE A 87 -3.69 -3.81 -9.22
CA ILE A 87 -3.65 -2.35 -9.23
C ILE A 87 -3.48 -1.84 -7.81
N ARG A 88 -2.57 -0.88 -7.62
CA ARG A 88 -2.23 -0.33 -6.30
C ARG A 88 -1.92 1.15 -6.45
N PHE A 89 -2.18 1.89 -5.38
CA PHE A 89 -1.43 3.11 -5.16
C PHE A 89 0.02 2.75 -4.82
N GLY A 90 0.93 3.47 -5.44
CA GLY A 90 2.33 3.49 -5.09
C GLY A 90 2.69 4.80 -4.40
N TRP A 91 3.85 4.84 -3.77
CA TRP A 91 4.42 6.07 -3.23
C TRP A 91 5.95 6.02 -3.28
N ARG A 92 6.58 7.19 -3.34
CA ARG A 92 8.03 7.32 -3.19
C ARG A 92 8.40 8.72 -2.74
N TYR A 93 9.54 8.83 -2.06
CA TYR A 93 10.18 10.12 -1.83
C TYR A 93 11.32 10.27 -2.83
N TYR A 94 11.13 11.14 -3.80
CA TYR A 94 12.04 11.32 -4.93
C TYR A 94 12.13 12.78 -5.30
N GLU A 95 13.37 13.29 -5.52
CA GLU A 95 13.65 14.71 -5.81
C GLU A 95 13.02 15.67 -4.78
N ASP A 96 13.21 15.35 -3.48
CA ASP A 96 12.66 16.08 -2.34
C ASP A 96 11.13 16.21 -2.30
N LYS A 97 10.41 15.31 -2.97
CA LYS A 97 8.96 15.29 -3.07
C LYS A 97 8.39 13.93 -2.70
N LEU A 98 7.29 13.95 -1.98
CA LEU A 98 6.47 12.77 -1.78
C LEU A 98 5.50 12.64 -2.96
N GLN A 99 5.61 11.57 -3.72
CA GLN A 99 4.81 11.29 -4.90
C GLN A 99 3.88 10.13 -4.65
N ILE A 100 2.61 10.27 -5.04
CA ILE A 100 1.64 9.18 -5.14
C ILE A 100 1.50 8.79 -6.60
N LEU A 101 1.56 7.47 -6.84
CA LEU A 101 1.55 6.87 -8.18
C LEU A 101 0.44 5.83 -8.26
N TRP A 102 0.04 5.48 -9.47
CA TRP A 102 -0.57 4.19 -9.72
C TRP A 102 0.53 3.18 -10.08
N PHE A 103 0.32 1.93 -9.69
CA PHE A 103 1.24 0.82 -9.95
C PHE A 103 0.44 -0.42 -10.33
N LYS A 104 0.58 -0.85 -11.57
CA LYS A 104 -0.14 -1.99 -12.15
C LYS A 104 0.82 -3.15 -12.42
N HIS A 105 0.43 -4.38 -12.05
CA HIS A 105 0.96 -5.60 -12.67
C HIS A 105 -0.05 -6.15 -13.65
N GLU A 106 0.45 -6.61 -14.80
CA GLU A 106 -0.36 -7.21 -15.86
C GLU A 106 0.49 -8.21 -16.64
N GLY A 107 0.04 -9.50 -16.62
CA GLY A 107 0.79 -10.58 -17.24
C GLY A 107 2.21 -10.78 -16.69
N GLY A 108 2.46 -10.39 -15.44
CA GLY A 108 3.77 -10.47 -14.79
C GLY A 108 4.68 -9.27 -15.04
N PHE A 109 4.31 -8.33 -15.91
CA PHE A 109 5.01 -7.07 -16.12
C PHE A 109 4.41 -5.98 -15.23
N PHE A 110 5.18 -4.96 -14.93
CA PHE A 110 4.65 -3.81 -14.17
C PHE A 110 4.83 -2.51 -14.93
N THR A 111 3.87 -1.62 -14.71
CA THR A 111 3.88 -0.23 -15.18
C THR A 111 3.40 0.69 -14.08
N PHE A 112 3.82 1.94 -14.10
CA PHE A 112 3.40 2.94 -13.12
C PHE A 112 3.55 4.36 -13.72
N ASP A 113 2.82 5.30 -13.12
CA ASP A 113 3.01 6.73 -13.39
C ASP A 113 2.55 7.56 -12.19
N ILE A 114 2.96 8.82 -12.14
CA ILE A 114 2.65 9.76 -11.07
C ILE A 114 1.20 10.23 -11.22
N ILE A 115 0.43 10.17 -10.13
CA ILE A 115 -0.89 10.79 -10.05
C ILE A 115 -0.75 12.20 -9.50
N LYS A 116 -0.03 12.35 -8.36
CA LYS A 116 0.08 13.64 -7.66
C LYS A 116 1.30 13.69 -6.76
N GLU A 117 1.90 14.87 -6.65
CA GLU A 117 2.82 15.22 -5.56
C GLU A 117 1.99 15.71 -4.35
N VAL A 118 2.36 15.25 -3.16
CA VAL A 118 1.61 15.51 -1.93
C VAL A 118 2.55 15.96 -0.80
N GLN A 119 1.96 16.51 0.26
CA GLN A 119 2.72 16.99 1.41
C GLN A 119 2.75 15.95 2.55
N ILE A 120 3.82 15.95 3.31
CA ILE A 120 3.96 15.17 4.55
C ILE A 120 3.06 15.76 5.62
N ASN A 121 2.50 14.90 6.48
CA ASN A 121 1.57 15.25 7.57
C ASN A 121 0.21 15.82 7.13
N GLU A 122 -0.11 15.78 5.85
CA GLU A 122 -1.43 16.12 5.36
C GLU A 122 -2.30 14.90 5.14
N ILE A 123 -3.61 15.08 5.22
CA ILE A 123 -4.58 14.04 4.88
C ILE A 123 -4.73 14.02 3.36
N ILE A 124 -4.41 12.88 2.76
CA ILE A 124 -4.51 12.63 1.34
C ILE A 124 -5.72 11.72 1.11
N ASN A 125 -6.69 12.16 0.29
CA ASN A 125 -7.87 11.38 -0.05
C ASN A 125 -7.60 10.56 -1.31
N CYS A 126 -7.78 9.26 -1.23
CA CYS A 126 -7.56 8.32 -2.31
C CYS A 126 -8.84 7.55 -2.65
N SER A 127 -9.10 7.35 -3.93
CA SER A 127 -10.20 6.52 -4.43
C SER A 127 -9.73 5.58 -5.54
N LEU A 128 -10.18 4.35 -5.52
CA LEU A 128 -9.98 3.37 -6.58
C LEU A 128 -11.34 2.85 -7.03
N GLU A 129 -11.67 3.09 -8.28
CA GLU A 129 -12.81 2.47 -8.95
C GLU A 129 -12.32 1.42 -9.93
N ILE A 130 -12.97 0.26 -9.95
CA ILE A 130 -12.66 -0.87 -10.81
C ILE A 130 -13.86 -1.12 -11.70
N THR A 131 -13.74 -0.74 -12.95
CA THR A 131 -14.75 -0.97 -14.00
C THR A 131 -14.46 -2.29 -14.74
N GLU A 132 -15.19 -2.57 -15.77
CA GLU A 132 -14.98 -3.75 -16.60
C GLU A 132 -13.61 -3.68 -17.34
N ASP A 133 -13.26 -2.52 -17.85
CA ASP A 133 -12.14 -2.27 -18.75
C ASP A 133 -11.08 -1.28 -18.22
N HIS A 134 -11.32 -0.64 -17.06
CA HIS A 134 -10.42 0.35 -16.50
C HIS A 134 -10.31 0.27 -14.97
N TYR A 135 -9.19 0.77 -14.47
CA TYR A 135 -9.01 1.23 -13.10
C TYR A 135 -8.95 2.75 -13.10
N ILE A 136 -9.74 3.39 -12.24
CA ILE A 136 -9.71 4.84 -12.06
C ILE A 136 -9.16 5.12 -10.67
N LEU A 137 -7.97 5.72 -10.59
CA LEU A 137 -7.32 6.05 -9.33
C LEU A 137 -7.35 7.57 -9.12
N GLY A 138 -7.95 7.99 -8.04
CA GLY A 138 -8.06 9.40 -7.64
C GLY A 138 -7.18 9.71 -6.43
N VAL A 139 -6.53 10.88 -6.45
CA VAL A 139 -5.77 11.45 -5.33
C VAL A 139 -6.10 12.94 -5.23
N ASP A 140 -6.85 13.35 -4.19
CA ASP A 140 -7.26 14.75 -3.96
C ASP A 140 -7.74 15.47 -5.23
N GLY A 141 -8.62 14.83 -5.98
CA GLY A 141 -9.24 15.37 -7.20
C GLY A 141 -8.41 15.21 -8.49
N CYS A 142 -7.17 14.72 -8.43
CA CYS A 142 -6.41 14.30 -9.61
C CYS A 142 -6.70 12.84 -9.90
N ASN A 143 -7.06 12.50 -11.15
CA ASN A 143 -7.42 11.14 -11.55
C ASN A 143 -6.49 10.60 -12.64
N SER A 144 -6.19 9.30 -12.54
CA SER A 144 -5.56 8.52 -13.60
C SER A 144 -6.50 7.39 -14.01
N ILE A 145 -6.64 7.19 -15.32
CA ILE A 145 -7.40 6.08 -15.92
C ILE A 145 -6.38 5.11 -16.48
N VAL A 146 -6.45 3.85 -16.06
CA VAL A 146 -5.47 2.81 -16.40
C VAL A 146 -6.23 1.61 -16.96
N ASP A 147 -5.86 1.15 -18.14
CA ASP A 147 -6.51 0.00 -18.79
C ASP A 147 -6.45 -1.24 -17.90
N ARG A 148 -7.56 -1.98 -17.91
CA ARG A 148 -7.75 -3.25 -17.24
C ARG A 148 -8.03 -4.31 -18.30
N LEU A 149 -7.08 -5.23 -18.50
CA LEU A 149 -7.17 -6.23 -19.58
C LEU A 149 -7.70 -7.58 -19.12
N CYS A 150 -8.17 -7.71 -17.87
CA CYS A 150 -8.76 -8.96 -17.44
C CYS A 150 -10.28 -8.88 -17.31
N MET A 151 -10.94 -9.92 -17.80
CA MET A 151 -12.41 -10.04 -17.80
C MET A 151 -12.97 -10.74 -16.56
N ASP A 152 -12.12 -11.38 -15.74
CA ASP A 152 -12.56 -12.15 -14.57
C ASP A 152 -12.56 -11.28 -13.32
N THR A 153 -13.73 -11.13 -12.69
CA THR A 153 -13.98 -10.12 -11.65
C THR A 153 -14.04 -10.65 -10.22
N PHE A 154 -13.91 -11.97 -9.98
CA PHE A 154 -14.52 -12.51 -8.77
C PHE A 154 -13.58 -12.83 -7.61
N LYS A 155 -12.27 -12.88 -7.80
CA LYS A 155 -11.32 -13.23 -6.75
C LYS A 155 -10.22 -12.18 -6.62
N ARG A 156 -10.48 -11.19 -5.76
CA ARG A 156 -9.52 -10.17 -5.40
C ARG A 156 -9.16 -10.29 -3.92
N TYR A 157 -7.99 -9.80 -3.56
CA TYR A 157 -7.60 -9.62 -2.18
C TYR A 157 -6.86 -8.30 -2.00
N TYR A 158 -6.99 -7.73 -0.83
CA TYR A 158 -6.33 -6.49 -0.42
C TYR A 158 -4.82 -6.63 -0.38
N LEU A 159 -4.17 -5.57 -0.82
CA LEU A 159 -2.73 -5.39 -0.76
C LEU A 159 -2.42 -4.21 0.17
N TYR A 160 -1.50 -4.44 1.09
CA TYR A 160 -1.15 -3.52 2.16
C TYR A 160 0.19 -2.82 1.91
N PRO A 161 0.55 -1.79 2.69
CA PRO A 161 1.82 -1.09 2.55
C PRO A 161 3.02 -2.02 2.55
N TYR A 162 3.89 -1.79 1.56
CA TYR A 162 5.10 -2.56 1.31
C TYR A 162 6.19 -1.61 0.81
N PHE A 163 7.39 -1.67 1.37
CA PHE A 163 8.51 -0.84 0.96
C PHE A 163 9.33 -1.52 -0.14
N GLY A 164 9.70 -0.73 -1.16
CA GLY A 164 10.71 -1.04 -2.14
C GLY A 164 10.32 -1.99 -3.25
N GLY A 165 11.27 -2.14 -4.14
CA GLY A 165 11.52 -3.25 -5.04
C GLY A 165 12.61 -4.13 -4.43
N ASP A 166 13.87 -3.80 -4.68
CA ASP A 166 15.03 -4.60 -4.27
C ASP A 166 15.49 -4.29 -2.84
N GLU A 167 15.27 -3.06 -2.34
CA GLU A 167 15.73 -2.66 -1.02
C GLU A 167 14.64 -2.69 0.05
N THR A 168 15.05 -3.06 1.25
CA THR A 168 14.23 -2.97 2.46
C THR A 168 14.21 -1.54 3.01
N ALA A 169 13.22 -1.22 3.84
CA ALA A 169 13.10 0.08 4.49
C ALA A 169 14.40 0.47 5.23
N PRO A 170 14.97 1.66 5.00
CA PRO A 170 16.23 2.09 5.60
C PRO A 170 16.09 2.41 7.08
N HIS A 171 14.89 2.77 7.53
CA HIS A 171 14.47 2.99 8.91
C HIS A 171 13.01 2.54 9.09
N ASP A 172 12.47 2.68 10.29
CA ASP A 172 11.05 2.42 10.54
C ASP A 172 10.20 3.46 9.79
N ILE A 173 9.23 3.00 8.97
CA ILE A 173 8.33 3.87 8.22
C ILE A 173 6.90 3.67 8.75
N THR A 174 6.23 4.77 9.01
CA THR A 174 4.86 4.80 9.54
C THR A 174 3.91 5.40 8.50
N ILE A 175 2.82 4.68 8.22
CA ILE A 175 1.77 5.13 7.32
C ILE A 175 0.45 4.96 8.07
N ARG A 176 -0.37 6.00 8.14
CA ARG A 176 -1.68 5.97 8.78
C ARG A 176 -2.76 5.94 7.69
N ILE A 177 -3.66 4.97 7.75
CA ILE A 177 -4.73 4.78 6.74
C ILE A 177 -6.08 4.67 7.45
N LYS A 178 -7.10 5.34 6.91
CA LYS A 178 -8.49 5.29 7.34
C LYS A 178 -9.38 4.98 6.15
N GLU A 179 -10.16 3.88 6.24
CA GLU A 179 -11.22 3.48 5.30
C GLU A 179 -12.59 3.99 5.75
#